data_b0c9b17a9c5ffdd0d95ef61a1cb53eb4
#
_entry.id   b0c9b17a9c5ffdd0d95ef61a1cb53eb4
#
_cell.length_a   1.000
_cell.length_b   1.000
_cell.length_c   1.000
_cell.angle_alpha   90.00
_cell.angle_beta   90.00
_cell.angle_gamma   90.00
#
_symmetry.space_group_name_H-M   'P 1'
#
loop_
_entity.id
_entity.type
_entity.pdbx_description
1 polymer ?
#
loop_
_entity_poly.entity_id
_entity_poly.type
_entity_poly.pdbx_seq_one_letter_code
_entity_poly.pdbx_strand_id
1 'polypeptide(L)'
;RQAYVGPAIRQYGNMLRVSDCPADALRNRQDILNLRLTSGRTAVHSDMLMWSPEESPEAAALQFASVLYGVPQISVRIKTLPPAHKQMLQFYMNFWMRYRETLLDGAISADSPEEYYSQARARLGRREVVSVYTDPVVACTAAETVAVNVSPKKALYVKGAAGRRYRVVNCLGEEIENGIISAPLQEIVVPMSGILFTEE
;
A
#
# COMPACT_ATOMS: atom_id res chain seq x y z
N ARG A 1 16.57 -16.86 3.36
CA ARG A 1 15.24 -16.38 3.78
C ARG A 1 15.22 -16.13 5.27
N GLN A 2 14.73 -14.99 5.67
CA GLN A 2 14.69 -14.60 7.07
C GLN A 2 13.33 -14.00 7.40
N ALA A 3 12.46 -14.83 7.95
CA ALA A 3 11.12 -14.44 8.42
C ALA A 3 11.11 -14.05 9.92
N TYR A 4 12.27 -14.11 10.59
CA TYR A 4 12.37 -13.82 12.02
C TYR A 4 13.39 -12.72 12.30
N VAL A 5 13.04 -11.83 13.21
CA VAL A 5 13.91 -10.76 13.66
C VAL A 5 14.62 -11.21 14.94
N GLY A 6 15.82 -11.77 14.79
CA GLY A 6 16.65 -12.18 15.92
C GLY A 6 17.97 -11.39 16.00
N PRO A 7 18.48 -11.05 17.21
CA PRO A 7 19.72 -10.31 17.35
C PRO A 7 20.92 -11.00 16.69
N ALA A 8 21.03 -12.31 16.78
CA ALA A 8 22.12 -13.09 16.18
C ALA A 8 22.13 -12.99 14.65
N ILE A 9 20.98 -13.06 14.00
CA ILE A 9 20.86 -12.94 12.54
C ILE A 9 21.18 -11.52 12.07
N ARG A 10 20.78 -10.49 12.83
CA ARG A 10 21.03 -9.09 12.47
C ARG A 10 22.52 -8.73 12.46
N GLN A 11 23.37 -9.51 13.07
CA GLN A 11 24.83 -9.33 12.96
C GLN A 11 25.36 -9.66 11.56
N TYR A 12 24.67 -10.53 10.82
CA TYR A 12 25.12 -11.04 9.52
C TYR A 12 24.20 -10.64 8.36
N GLY A 13 22.93 -10.33 8.65
CA GLY A 13 21.92 -9.99 7.65
C GLY A 13 21.27 -8.65 7.91
N ASN A 14 21.25 -7.79 6.89
CA ASN A 14 20.63 -6.47 6.90
C ASN A 14 19.35 -6.41 6.06
N MET A 15 18.87 -7.55 5.57
CA MET A 15 17.69 -7.68 4.73
C MET A 15 16.86 -8.88 5.21
N LEU A 16 15.58 -8.63 5.40
CA LEU A 16 14.58 -9.64 5.74
C LEU A 16 13.70 -9.94 4.52
N ARG A 17 13.14 -11.10 4.47
CA ARG A 17 12.15 -11.49 3.46
C ARG A 17 11.05 -12.29 4.15
N VAL A 18 9.80 -12.04 3.79
CA VAL A 18 8.66 -12.82 4.27
C VAL A 18 8.78 -14.29 3.87
N SER A 19 8.07 -15.16 4.57
CA SER A 19 7.99 -16.60 4.25
C SER A 19 7.33 -16.82 2.89
N ASP A 20 7.51 -18.03 2.33
CA ASP A 20 6.93 -18.36 1.03
C ASP A 20 5.40 -18.29 1.06
N CYS A 21 4.86 -17.38 0.30
CA CYS A 21 3.43 -17.15 0.10
C CYS A 21 3.19 -16.53 -1.29
N PRO A 22 3.68 -17.17 -2.38
CA PRO A 22 3.56 -16.62 -3.72
C PRO A 22 2.08 -16.45 -4.11
N ALA A 23 1.74 -15.31 -4.71
CA ALA A 23 0.38 -14.94 -5.10
C ALA A 23 -0.64 -14.81 -3.94
N ASP A 24 -0.24 -14.92 -2.69
CA ASP A 24 -1.09 -14.69 -1.52
C ASP A 24 -0.90 -13.26 -0.99
N ALA A 25 -1.72 -12.34 -1.49
CA ALA A 25 -1.67 -10.92 -1.13
C ALA A 25 -1.91 -10.69 0.37
N LEU A 26 -2.84 -11.46 0.99
CA LEU A 26 -3.17 -11.32 2.41
C LEU A 26 -1.99 -11.75 3.30
N ARG A 27 -1.44 -12.93 3.04
CA ARG A 27 -0.32 -13.46 3.81
C ARG A 27 0.94 -12.60 3.63
N ASN A 28 1.22 -12.20 2.39
CA ASN A 28 2.35 -11.34 2.06
C ASN A 28 2.28 -10.00 2.82
N ARG A 29 1.09 -9.37 2.83
CA ARG A 29 0.81 -8.15 3.61
C ARG A 29 1.06 -8.35 5.10
N GLN A 30 0.46 -9.40 5.68
CA GLN A 30 0.56 -9.69 7.10
C GLN A 30 2.01 -9.88 7.53
N ASP A 31 2.75 -10.70 6.80
CA ASP A 31 4.15 -11.01 7.13
C ASP A 31 5.06 -9.77 6.95
N ILE A 32 4.81 -8.93 5.94
CA ILE A 32 5.53 -7.65 5.79
C ILE A 32 5.28 -6.75 6.99
N LEU A 33 4.02 -6.54 7.39
CA LEU A 33 3.68 -5.66 8.51
C LEU A 33 4.26 -6.18 9.83
N ASN A 34 4.15 -7.49 10.09
CA ASN A 34 4.76 -8.12 11.26
C ASN A 34 6.28 -7.87 11.33
N LEU A 35 6.99 -8.05 10.21
CA LEU A 35 8.42 -7.81 10.14
C LEU A 35 8.74 -6.31 10.26
N ARG A 36 8.01 -5.44 9.57
CA ARG A 36 8.23 -3.99 9.60
C ARG A 36 8.03 -3.39 10.99
N LEU A 37 7.00 -3.81 11.71
CA LEU A 37 6.71 -3.35 13.07
C LEU A 37 7.76 -3.83 14.11
N THR A 38 8.51 -4.88 13.81
CA THR A 38 9.48 -5.50 14.73
C THR A 38 10.94 -5.32 14.32
N SER A 39 11.23 -4.99 13.05
CA SER A 39 12.60 -4.95 12.53
C SER A 39 13.26 -3.56 12.53
N GLY A 40 12.53 -2.51 12.90
CA GLY A 40 13.01 -1.13 12.78
C GLY A 40 13.29 -0.77 11.32
N ARG A 41 14.43 -0.12 11.05
CA ARG A 41 14.85 0.31 9.70
C ARG A 41 15.58 -0.77 8.89
N THR A 42 15.17 -2.04 9.01
CA THR A 42 15.72 -3.12 8.21
C THR A 42 14.87 -3.30 6.96
N ALA A 43 15.51 -3.51 5.80
CA ALA A 43 14.78 -3.78 4.56
C ALA A 43 13.99 -5.09 4.68
N VAL A 44 12.71 -5.04 4.36
CA VAL A 44 11.81 -6.20 4.33
C VAL A 44 11.33 -6.39 2.90
N HIS A 45 11.69 -7.53 2.30
CA HIS A 45 11.25 -7.90 0.95
C HIS A 45 9.96 -8.72 1.00
N SER A 46 9.06 -8.45 0.05
CA SER A 46 7.88 -9.27 -0.17
C SER A 46 8.26 -10.66 -0.66
N ASP A 47 7.32 -11.58 -0.63
CA ASP A 47 7.38 -12.76 -1.49
C ASP A 47 7.00 -12.40 -2.93
N MET A 48 7.04 -13.38 -3.80
CA MET A 48 6.78 -13.25 -5.23
C MET A 48 5.37 -12.71 -5.50
N LEU A 49 5.29 -11.54 -6.12
CA LEU A 49 4.05 -10.98 -6.64
C LEU A 49 3.75 -11.66 -7.97
N MET A 50 2.69 -12.45 -7.98
CA MET A 50 2.27 -13.25 -9.13
C MET A 50 0.76 -13.09 -9.32
N TRP A 51 0.33 -13.01 -10.56
CA TRP A 51 -1.08 -12.99 -10.95
C TRP A 51 -1.26 -13.56 -12.35
N SER A 52 -2.48 -14.01 -12.69
CA SER A 52 -2.82 -14.46 -14.02
C SER A 52 -2.99 -13.29 -14.99
N PRO A 53 -2.55 -13.40 -16.24
CA PRO A 53 -2.89 -12.43 -17.28
C PRO A 53 -4.40 -12.29 -17.54
N GLU A 54 -5.19 -13.25 -17.10
CA GLU A 54 -6.66 -13.28 -17.26
C GLU A 54 -7.41 -12.56 -16.12
N GLU A 55 -6.71 -12.23 -15.03
CA GLU A 55 -7.30 -11.45 -13.94
C GLU A 55 -7.56 -10.01 -14.36
N SER A 56 -8.48 -9.32 -13.65
CA SER A 56 -8.64 -7.89 -13.87
C SER A 56 -7.41 -7.10 -13.41
N PRO A 57 -7.13 -5.93 -14.00
CA PRO A 57 -6.03 -5.08 -13.53
C PRO A 57 -6.13 -4.69 -12.06
N GLU A 58 -7.35 -4.55 -11.52
CA GLU A 58 -7.61 -4.24 -10.11
C GLU A 58 -7.20 -5.39 -9.21
N ALA A 59 -7.52 -6.64 -9.59
CA ALA A 59 -7.12 -7.84 -8.85
C ALA A 59 -5.59 -8.03 -8.88
N ALA A 60 -4.97 -7.84 -10.04
CA ALA A 60 -3.51 -7.86 -10.18
C ALA A 60 -2.84 -6.75 -9.34
N ALA A 61 -3.43 -5.55 -9.32
CA ALA A 61 -2.94 -4.43 -8.53
C ALA A 61 -3.00 -4.67 -7.01
N LEU A 62 -3.96 -5.47 -6.52
CA LEU A 62 -4.02 -5.86 -5.10
C LEU A 62 -2.75 -6.58 -4.64
N GLN A 63 -2.12 -7.38 -5.50
CA GLN A 63 -0.85 -8.03 -5.18
C GLN A 63 0.23 -6.98 -4.84
N PHE A 64 0.33 -5.92 -5.65
CA PHE A 64 1.30 -4.85 -5.42
C PHE A 64 0.90 -3.96 -4.23
N ALA A 65 -0.36 -3.52 -4.18
CA ALA A 65 -0.87 -2.63 -3.13
C ALA A 65 -0.77 -3.25 -1.73
N SER A 66 -0.82 -4.57 -1.64
CA SER A 66 -0.67 -5.30 -0.38
C SER A 66 0.74 -5.27 0.19
N VAL A 67 1.77 -4.98 -0.61
CA VAL A 67 3.18 -5.04 -0.18
C VAL A 67 3.87 -3.68 -0.13
N LEU A 68 3.13 -2.58 -0.15
CA LEU A 68 3.68 -1.22 -0.24
C LEU A 68 4.72 -0.89 0.83
N TYR A 69 4.57 -1.42 2.05
CA TYR A 69 5.50 -1.18 3.17
C TYR A 69 6.75 -2.07 3.13
N GLY A 70 6.93 -2.86 2.09
CA GLY A 70 8.11 -3.66 1.82
C GLY A 70 8.72 -3.35 0.47
N VAL A 71 9.79 -4.05 0.12
CA VAL A 71 10.38 -4.00 -1.22
C VAL A 71 9.66 -5.03 -2.10
N PRO A 72 8.92 -4.61 -3.14
CA PRO A 72 8.13 -5.52 -3.96
C PRO A 72 9.01 -6.42 -4.83
N GLN A 73 8.69 -7.72 -4.87
CA GLN A 73 9.36 -8.71 -5.71
C GLN A 73 8.46 -9.12 -6.88
N ILE A 74 8.60 -8.46 -8.02
CA ILE A 74 7.81 -8.74 -9.22
C ILE A 74 8.28 -10.05 -9.86
N SER A 75 7.37 -11.03 -9.97
CA SER A 75 7.69 -12.39 -10.47
C SER A 75 6.80 -12.86 -11.61
N VAL A 76 6.12 -11.92 -12.28
CA VAL A 76 5.35 -12.18 -13.49
C VAL A 76 6.22 -12.04 -14.76
N ARG A 77 5.83 -12.69 -15.83
CA ARG A 77 6.50 -12.56 -17.14
C ARG A 77 6.09 -11.26 -17.82
N ILE A 78 6.80 -10.18 -17.57
CA ILE A 78 6.46 -8.82 -18.05
C ILE A 78 6.22 -8.76 -19.56
N LYS A 79 6.98 -9.53 -20.36
CA LYS A 79 6.84 -9.53 -21.83
C LYS A 79 5.46 -9.97 -22.31
N THR A 80 4.83 -10.91 -21.59
CA THR A 80 3.55 -11.52 -21.96
C THR A 80 2.35 -10.90 -21.24
N LEU A 81 2.55 -9.90 -20.37
CA LEU A 81 1.45 -9.23 -19.71
C LEU A 81 0.57 -8.45 -20.68
N PRO A 82 -0.76 -8.46 -20.48
CA PRO A 82 -1.69 -7.57 -21.17
C PRO A 82 -1.30 -6.09 -21.04
N PRO A 83 -1.67 -5.23 -22.01
CA PRO A 83 -1.36 -3.80 -21.94
C PRO A 83 -1.83 -3.12 -20.64
N ALA A 84 -3.05 -3.42 -20.17
CA ALA A 84 -3.58 -2.85 -18.92
C ALA A 84 -2.76 -3.28 -17.69
N HIS A 85 -2.29 -4.54 -17.62
CA HIS A 85 -1.41 -4.99 -16.54
C HIS A 85 -0.03 -4.31 -16.59
N LYS A 86 0.50 -4.03 -17.79
CA LYS A 86 1.76 -3.26 -17.92
C LYS A 86 1.57 -1.82 -17.42
N GLN A 87 0.47 -1.19 -17.80
CA GLN A 87 0.13 0.16 -17.36
C GLN A 87 -0.03 0.21 -15.83
N MET A 88 -0.81 -0.70 -15.26
CA MET A 88 -0.99 -0.87 -13.81
C MET A 88 0.37 -1.04 -13.11
N LEU A 89 1.19 -1.96 -13.58
CA LEU A 89 2.51 -2.21 -12.98
C LEU A 89 3.42 -0.98 -13.05
N GLN A 90 3.44 -0.29 -14.20
CA GLN A 90 4.20 0.95 -14.36
C GLN A 90 3.71 2.04 -13.40
N PHE A 91 2.40 2.20 -13.26
CA PHE A 91 1.81 3.16 -12.33
C PHE A 91 2.19 2.86 -10.89
N TYR A 92 2.02 1.62 -10.42
CA TYR A 92 2.35 1.24 -9.05
C TYR A 92 3.84 1.28 -8.75
N MET A 93 4.71 0.93 -9.69
CA MET A 93 6.16 1.08 -9.56
C MET A 93 6.55 2.55 -9.41
N ASN A 94 5.99 3.45 -10.23
CA ASN A 94 6.23 4.89 -10.14
C ASN A 94 5.71 5.45 -8.82
N PHE A 95 4.52 5.02 -8.39
CA PHE A 95 3.94 5.37 -7.09
C PHE A 95 4.88 4.94 -5.96
N TRP A 96 5.29 3.67 -5.94
CA TRP A 96 6.19 3.15 -4.90
C TRP A 96 7.52 3.89 -4.88
N MET A 97 8.13 4.16 -6.02
CA MET A 97 9.38 4.92 -6.11
C MET A 97 9.23 6.36 -5.59
N ARG A 98 8.11 7.02 -5.89
CA ARG A 98 7.82 8.38 -5.41
C ARG A 98 7.67 8.45 -3.88
N TYR A 99 7.03 7.45 -3.29
CA TYR A 99 6.74 7.40 -1.86
C TYR A 99 7.68 6.48 -1.07
N ARG A 100 8.72 5.95 -1.70
CA ARG A 100 9.63 4.94 -1.12
C ARG A 100 10.18 5.34 0.24
N GLU A 101 10.66 6.56 0.40
CA GLU A 101 11.20 7.04 1.68
C GLU A 101 10.14 7.04 2.78
N THR A 102 8.93 7.53 2.47
CA THR A 102 7.82 7.49 3.43
C THR A 102 7.46 6.05 3.81
N LEU A 103 7.36 5.17 2.82
CA LEU A 103 6.96 3.77 3.00
C LEU A 103 7.99 2.94 3.78
N LEU A 104 9.28 3.15 3.52
CA LEU A 104 10.36 2.32 4.09
C LEU A 104 11.03 2.93 5.33
N ASP A 105 11.19 4.26 5.38
CA ASP A 105 11.92 4.95 6.44
C ASP A 105 10.99 5.73 7.38
N GLY A 106 9.72 5.94 6.99
CA GLY A 106 8.71 6.58 7.82
C GLY A 106 8.36 5.76 9.07
N ALA A 107 7.83 6.48 10.07
CA ALA A 107 7.24 5.85 11.25
C ALA A 107 6.02 5.03 10.82
N ILE A 108 6.08 3.73 11.02
CA ILE A 108 5.01 2.79 10.66
C ILE A 108 4.13 2.48 11.85
N SER A 109 2.81 2.43 11.62
CA SER A 109 1.81 1.87 12.54
C SER A 109 0.79 1.06 11.76
N ALA A 110 0.15 0.11 12.43
CA ALA A 110 -0.92 -0.68 11.85
C ALA A 110 -1.93 -1.06 12.94
N ASP A 111 -3.20 -1.07 12.58
CA ASP A 111 -4.32 -1.26 13.49
C ASP A 111 -4.89 -2.68 13.34
N SER A 112 -5.45 -3.23 14.44
CA SER A 112 -6.15 -4.53 14.49
C SER A 112 -5.32 -5.71 13.93
N PRO A 113 -4.17 -6.04 14.52
CA PRO A 113 -3.34 -7.16 14.07
C PRO A 113 -4.07 -8.51 14.14
N GLU A 114 -5.02 -8.68 15.05
CA GLU A 114 -5.88 -9.85 15.22
C GLU A 114 -6.84 -10.07 14.03
N GLU A 115 -7.11 -9.01 13.25
CA GLU A 115 -7.95 -9.03 12.04
C GLU A 115 -7.11 -8.94 10.75
N TYR A 116 -5.86 -9.37 10.80
CA TYR A 116 -4.90 -9.24 9.69
C TYR A 116 -4.65 -7.80 9.26
N TYR A 117 -4.76 -6.87 10.19
CA TYR A 117 -4.66 -5.42 10.05
C TYR A 117 -5.84 -4.79 9.30
N SER A 118 -6.51 -3.84 9.94
CA SER A 118 -7.60 -3.06 9.32
C SER A 118 -7.06 -1.91 8.47
N GLN A 119 -5.98 -1.29 8.92
CA GLN A 119 -5.20 -0.26 8.21
C GLN A 119 -3.71 -0.40 8.55
N ALA A 120 -2.88 0.12 7.67
CA ALA A 120 -1.48 0.40 7.96
C ALA A 120 -1.12 1.78 7.43
N ARG A 121 -0.21 2.48 8.11
CA ARG A 121 0.26 3.80 7.70
C ARG A 121 1.74 3.97 7.94
N ALA A 122 2.39 4.73 7.07
CA ALA A 122 3.74 5.19 7.25
C ALA A 122 3.78 6.71 7.12
N ARG A 123 4.46 7.39 8.05
CA ARG A 123 4.57 8.86 8.09
C ARG A 123 6.02 9.29 8.11
N LEU A 124 6.35 10.23 7.23
CA LEU A 124 7.65 10.90 7.19
C LEU A 124 7.45 12.41 7.00
N GLY A 125 7.77 13.19 8.03
CA GLY A 125 7.58 14.64 8.03
C GLY A 125 6.11 15.04 7.82
N ARG A 126 5.83 15.78 6.72
CA ARG A 126 4.49 16.26 6.36
C ARG A 126 3.68 15.28 5.51
N ARG A 127 4.25 14.13 5.15
CA ARG A 127 3.65 13.12 4.25
C ARG A 127 3.25 11.86 5.00
N GLU A 128 2.10 11.31 4.64
CA GLU A 128 1.58 10.06 5.16
C GLU A 128 1.02 9.20 4.02
N VAL A 129 1.32 7.91 4.04
CA VAL A 129 0.69 6.91 3.15
C VAL A 129 -0.09 5.93 4.03
N VAL A 130 -1.38 5.75 3.72
CA VAL A 130 -2.32 4.88 4.43
C VAL A 130 -2.80 3.79 3.48
N SER A 131 -2.65 2.53 3.84
CA SER A 131 -3.31 1.42 3.16
C SER A 131 -4.54 0.99 3.93
N VAL A 132 -5.68 0.95 3.25
CA VAL A 132 -6.98 0.61 3.81
C VAL A 132 -7.31 -0.83 3.43
N TYR A 133 -7.46 -1.71 4.41
CA TYR A 133 -7.76 -3.14 4.18
C TYR A 133 -9.20 -3.50 4.52
N THR A 134 -9.71 -3.08 5.69
CA THR A 134 -11.08 -3.37 6.14
C THR A 134 -11.79 -2.15 6.72
N ASP A 135 -11.11 -1.28 7.48
CA ASP A 135 -11.68 -0.03 7.98
C ASP A 135 -11.55 1.09 6.95
N PRO A 136 -12.65 1.56 6.34
CA PRO A 136 -12.62 2.58 5.29
C PRO A 136 -12.44 4.02 5.81
N VAL A 137 -12.35 4.26 7.12
CA VAL A 137 -12.24 5.61 7.68
C VAL A 137 -10.79 6.05 7.72
N VAL A 138 -10.42 6.99 6.88
CA VAL A 138 -9.07 7.56 6.77
C VAL A 138 -8.99 8.89 7.51
N ALA A 139 -8.29 8.91 8.63
CA ALA A 139 -7.94 10.16 9.32
C ALA A 139 -6.73 10.81 8.62
N CYS A 140 -6.90 12.04 8.09
CA CYS A 140 -5.82 12.83 7.50
C CYS A 140 -5.06 13.58 8.58
N THR A 141 -3.96 13.01 9.06
CA THR A 141 -3.17 13.57 10.17
C THR A 141 -1.91 14.31 9.69
N ALA A 142 -1.59 14.24 8.41
CA ALA A 142 -0.48 14.93 7.76
C ALA A 142 -0.98 15.96 6.72
N ALA A 143 -0.14 16.89 6.32
CA ALA A 143 -0.47 17.88 5.29
C ALA A 143 -0.73 17.21 3.92
N GLU A 144 0.06 16.22 3.57
CA GLU A 144 -0.15 15.35 2.42
C GLU A 144 -0.53 13.95 2.94
N THR A 145 -1.77 13.52 2.70
CA THR A 145 -2.22 12.15 3.01
C THR A 145 -2.59 11.45 1.72
N VAL A 146 -2.00 10.28 1.53
CA VAL A 146 -2.26 9.39 0.39
C VAL A 146 -2.89 8.11 0.90
N ALA A 147 -4.13 7.81 0.48
CA ALA A 147 -4.83 6.60 0.90
C ALA A 147 -4.98 5.63 -0.27
N VAL A 148 -4.48 4.42 -0.10
CA VAL A 148 -4.59 3.33 -1.07
C VAL A 148 -5.70 2.38 -0.64
N ASN A 149 -6.70 2.20 -1.47
CA ASN A 149 -7.81 1.29 -1.18
C ASN A 149 -7.44 -0.15 -1.54
N VAL A 150 -7.00 -0.92 -0.56
CA VAL A 150 -6.65 -2.34 -0.68
C VAL A 150 -7.82 -3.24 -0.22
N SER A 151 -9.04 -2.70 -0.25
CA SER A 151 -10.26 -3.38 0.18
C SER A 151 -11.23 -3.56 -1.00
N PRO A 152 -12.21 -4.47 -0.88
CA PRO A 152 -13.27 -4.60 -1.89
C PRO A 152 -14.31 -3.46 -1.83
N LYS A 153 -14.21 -2.54 -0.86
CA LYS A 153 -15.11 -1.39 -0.73
C LYS A 153 -14.84 -0.39 -1.85
N LYS A 154 -15.89 0.28 -2.30
CA LYS A 154 -15.82 1.24 -3.42
C LYS A 154 -15.67 2.69 -2.96
N ALA A 155 -15.61 2.93 -1.65
CA ALA A 155 -15.48 4.28 -1.10
C ALA A 155 -14.63 4.27 0.17
N LEU A 156 -13.97 5.40 0.43
CA LEU A 156 -13.29 5.74 1.67
C LEU A 156 -14.01 6.92 2.34
N TYR A 157 -13.94 6.97 3.66
CA TYR A 157 -14.49 8.07 4.46
C TYR A 157 -13.34 8.90 5.02
N VAL A 158 -13.16 10.10 4.47
CA VAL A 158 -12.05 10.99 4.83
C VAL A 158 -12.45 11.86 6.01
N LYS A 159 -11.62 11.88 7.05
CA LYS A 159 -11.82 12.64 8.29
C LYS A 159 -10.68 13.62 8.53
N GLY A 160 -11.01 14.84 8.98
CA GLY A 160 -10.00 15.83 9.39
C GLY A 160 -9.28 16.55 8.24
N ALA A 161 -9.87 16.58 7.05
CA ALA A 161 -9.29 17.20 5.87
C ALA A 161 -10.23 18.26 5.21
N ALA A 162 -11.21 18.79 5.95
CA ALA A 162 -12.11 19.81 5.42
C ALA A 162 -11.32 21.02 4.87
N GLY A 163 -11.69 21.48 3.67
CA GLY A 163 -11.04 22.55 2.93
C GLY A 163 -9.85 22.11 2.05
N ARG A 164 -9.36 20.87 2.18
CA ARG A 164 -8.26 20.37 1.35
C ARG A 164 -8.75 19.94 -0.02
N ARG A 165 -7.88 20.05 -1.00
CA ARG A 165 -8.09 19.46 -2.33
C ARG A 165 -7.86 17.95 -2.27
N TYR A 166 -8.62 17.22 -3.08
CA TYR A 166 -8.37 15.80 -3.28
C TYR A 166 -8.41 15.43 -4.76
N ARG A 167 -7.78 14.32 -5.06
CA ARG A 167 -7.76 13.69 -6.38
C ARG A 167 -7.77 12.17 -6.20
N VAL A 168 -8.58 11.49 -6.98
CA VAL A 168 -8.67 10.02 -7.00
C VAL A 168 -8.18 9.51 -8.35
N VAL A 169 -7.36 8.48 -8.30
CA VAL A 169 -6.95 7.73 -9.50
C VAL A 169 -7.34 6.25 -9.36
N ASN A 170 -7.59 5.59 -10.48
CA ASN A 170 -7.77 4.14 -10.54
C ASN A 170 -6.43 3.40 -10.49
N CYS A 171 -6.45 2.05 -10.57
CA CYS A 171 -5.24 1.22 -10.55
C CYS A 171 -4.34 1.38 -11.78
N LEU A 172 -4.82 2.03 -12.84
CA LEU A 172 -4.04 2.36 -14.04
C LEU A 172 -3.38 3.75 -13.97
N GLY A 173 -3.66 4.52 -12.90
CA GLY A 173 -3.18 5.88 -12.73
C GLY A 173 -4.02 6.93 -13.44
N GLU A 174 -5.19 6.58 -13.94
CA GLU A 174 -6.12 7.49 -14.59
C GLU A 174 -6.94 8.23 -13.52
N GLU A 175 -7.01 9.55 -13.64
CA GLU A 175 -7.82 10.37 -12.73
C GLU A 175 -9.29 10.13 -13.02
N ILE A 176 -10.05 9.81 -11.95
CA ILE A 176 -11.48 9.51 -12.05
C ILE A 176 -12.33 10.51 -11.29
N GLU A 177 -11.77 11.21 -10.31
CA GLU A 177 -12.47 12.21 -9.51
C GLU A 177 -11.48 13.22 -8.93
N ASN A 178 -11.91 14.47 -8.77
CA ASN A 178 -11.19 15.48 -7.98
C ASN A 178 -12.18 16.47 -7.35
N GLY A 179 -11.74 17.20 -6.33
CA GLY A 179 -12.60 18.18 -5.68
C GLY A 179 -11.98 18.78 -4.42
N ILE A 180 -12.87 19.33 -3.59
CA ILE A 180 -12.53 19.88 -2.27
C ILE A 180 -13.34 19.11 -1.23
N ILE A 181 -12.68 18.69 -0.15
CA ILE A 181 -13.35 18.04 0.99
C ILE A 181 -14.16 19.11 1.73
N SER A 182 -15.48 18.99 1.72
CA SER A 182 -16.41 20.01 2.25
C SER A 182 -16.94 19.69 3.65
N ALA A 183 -16.82 18.43 4.10
CA ALA A 183 -17.37 17.97 5.38
C ALA A 183 -16.29 17.44 6.33
N PRO A 184 -16.53 17.47 7.65
CA PRO A 184 -15.63 16.89 8.64
C PRO A 184 -15.38 15.38 8.46
N LEU A 185 -16.37 14.67 7.91
CA LEU A 185 -16.31 13.30 7.44
C LEU A 185 -16.99 13.24 6.07
N GLN A 186 -16.25 12.90 5.03
CA GLN A 186 -16.75 12.86 3.67
C GLN A 186 -16.51 11.52 3.03
N GLU A 187 -17.54 10.96 2.42
CA GLU A 187 -17.42 9.80 1.54
C GLU A 187 -16.84 10.23 0.19
N ILE A 188 -15.83 9.49 -0.27
CA ILE A 188 -15.20 9.68 -1.58
C ILE A 188 -15.12 8.32 -2.25
N VAL A 189 -15.58 8.25 -3.51
CA VAL A 189 -15.52 7.00 -4.29
C VAL A 189 -14.09 6.73 -4.69
N VAL A 190 -13.51 5.67 -4.13
CA VAL A 190 -12.17 5.20 -4.43
C VAL A 190 -12.28 3.71 -4.78
N PRO A 191 -12.09 3.32 -6.03
CA PRO A 191 -12.25 1.92 -6.44
C PRO A 191 -11.20 1.03 -5.77
N MET A 192 -11.42 -0.27 -5.80
CA MET A 192 -10.44 -1.26 -5.38
C MET A 192 -9.11 -1.02 -6.11
N SER A 193 -8.02 -1.02 -5.37
CA SER A 193 -6.68 -0.69 -5.87
C SER A 193 -6.55 0.75 -6.43
N GLY A 194 -7.51 1.63 -6.17
CA GLY A 194 -7.42 3.07 -6.45
C GLY A 194 -6.69 3.82 -5.34
N ILE A 195 -6.28 5.04 -5.64
CA ILE A 195 -5.53 5.89 -4.72
C ILE A 195 -6.19 7.26 -4.61
N LEU A 196 -6.42 7.69 -3.38
CA LEU A 196 -6.84 9.03 -3.01
C LEU A 196 -5.63 9.84 -2.55
N PHE A 197 -5.44 11.01 -3.12
CA PHE A 197 -4.45 12.00 -2.69
C PHE A 197 -5.18 13.19 -2.08
N THR A 198 -4.72 13.65 -0.91
CA THR A 198 -5.19 14.90 -0.30
C THR A 198 -4.01 15.81 -0.02
N GLU A 199 -4.15 17.11 -0.33
CA GLU A 199 -3.12 18.13 -0.16
C GLU A 199 -3.74 19.39 0.47
N GLU A 200 -2.94 20.06 1.33
CA GLU A 200 -3.29 21.38 1.89
C GLU A 200 -3.35 22.46 0.83
#